data_adf213b6eaad997d60899b40498f7a09
#
_entry.id   adf213b6eaad997d60899b40498f7a09
#
_cell.length_a   1.000
_cell.length_b   1.000
_cell.length_c   1.000
_cell.angle_alpha   90.00
_cell.angle_beta   90.00
_cell.angle_gamma   90.00
#
_symmetry.space_group_name_H-M   'P 1'
#
loop_
_entity.id
_entity.type
_entity.pdbx_description
1 polymer ?
#
loop_
_entity_poly.entity_id
_entity_poly.type
_entity_poly.pdbx_seq_one_letter_code
_entity_poly.pdbx_strand_id
1 'polypeptide(L)'
;AALHGGKSQPQRTRTLAQFKTGHVTVLVATNVAARGIHVDNLDLVVNVDPPTDHKDYLHRGGRTARAGESGTVVTLVTPHQRRDMSRLMATAGITPRIAQVRSGEAELTRITGAQAPSGVPVTITAPAAERPRRGGASSSGRGRRSRPAQARRRSSAPGSAA
;
A
#
# COMPACT_ATOMS: atom_id res chain seq x y z
N ALA A 1 7.72 7.17 -5.32
CA ALA A 1 6.27 7.05 -5.13
C ALA A 1 5.94 6.43 -3.77
N ALA A 2 4.69 6.53 -3.32
CA ALA A 2 4.25 5.98 -2.04
C ALA A 2 3.08 5.00 -2.20
N LEU A 3 3.10 3.92 -1.39
CA LEU A 3 2.08 2.89 -1.35
C LEU A 3 1.66 2.61 0.11
N HIS A 4 0.42 2.93 0.46
CA HIS A 4 -0.13 2.78 1.81
C HIS A 4 -1.63 2.49 1.78
N GLY A 5 -2.23 2.17 2.93
CA GLY A 5 -3.64 1.78 3.03
C GLY A 5 -4.66 2.83 2.57
N GLY A 6 -4.31 4.12 2.61
CA GLY A 6 -5.17 5.20 2.12
C GLY A 6 -5.21 5.36 0.60
N LYS A 7 -4.47 4.54 -0.16
CA LYS A 7 -4.53 4.54 -1.63
C LYS A 7 -5.66 3.63 -2.12
N SER A 8 -6.46 4.12 -3.06
CA SER A 8 -7.44 3.28 -3.76
C SER A 8 -6.76 2.20 -4.62
N GLN A 9 -7.47 1.12 -4.94
CA GLN A 9 -6.90 0.04 -5.75
C GLN A 9 -6.39 0.51 -7.13
N PRO A 10 -7.09 1.36 -7.89
CA PRO A 10 -6.57 1.90 -9.13
C PRO A 10 -5.28 2.72 -8.96
N GLN A 11 -5.18 3.52 -7.88
CA GLN A 11 -3.96 4.27 -7.57
C GLN A 11 -2.79 3.34 -7.25
N ARG A 12 -3.03 2.26 -6.49
CA ARG A 12 -2.01 1.25 -6.17
C ARG A 12 -1.50 0.57 -7.45
N THR A 13 -2.40 0.11 -8.32
CA THR A 13 -2.06 -0.52 -9.59
C THR A 13 -1.22 0.40 -10.46
N ARG A 14 -1.62 1.68 -10.61
CA ARG A 14 -0.86 2.67 -11.38
C ARG A 14 0.53 2.91 -10.80
N THR A 15 0.64 3.09 -9.47
CA THR A 15 1.92 3.31 -8.79
C THR A 15 2.87 2.13 -9.03
N LEU A 16 2.38 0.90 -8.89
CA LEU A 16 3.16 -0.32 -9.12
C LEU A 16 3.60 -0.45 -10.59
N ALA A 17 2.72 -0.14 -11.54
CA ALA A 17 3.08 -0.15 -12.95
C ALA A 17 4.21 0.85 -13.26
N GLN A 18 4.13 2.07 -12.74
CA GLN A 18 5.17 3.09 -12.89
C GLN A 18 6.51 2.67 -12.27
N PHE A 19 6.47 1.96 -11.14
CA PHE A 19 7.67 1.44 -10.50
C PHE A 19 8.28 0.28 -11.31
N LYS A 20 7.47 -0.66 -11.79
CA LYS A 20 7.93 -1.78 -12.63
C LYS A 20 8.52 -1.34 -13.97
N THR A 21 8.04 -0.25 -14.53
CA THR A 21 8.56 0.29 -15.81
C THR A 21 9.73 1.27 -15.62
N GLY A 22 10.21 1.48 -14.39
CA GLY A 22 11.32 2.38 -14.11
C GLY A 22 10.99 3.87 -14.16
N HIS A 23 9.73 4.26 -14.43
CA HIS A 23 9.30 5.66 -14.34
C HIS A 23 9.40 6.21 -12.90
N VAL A 24 9.31 5.34 -11.94
CA VAL A 24 9.53 5.61 -10.52
C VAL A 24 10.63 4.66 -10.05
N THR A 25 11.72 5.21 -9.59
CA THR A 25 12.91 4.45 -9.15
C THR A 25 12.87 4.11 -7.66
N VAL A 26 12.07 4.81 -6.86
CA VAL A 26 11.93 4.58 -5.42
C VAL A 26 10.47 4.40 -5.03
N LEU A 27 10.16 3.29 -4.37
CA LEU A 27 8.85 2.99 -3.83
C LEU A 27 8.92 2.95 -2.30
N VAL A 28 8.20 3.85 -1.63
CA VAL A 28 8.02 3.85 -0.17
C VAL A 28 6.70 3.15 0.14
N ALA A 29 6.74 2.09 0.91
CA ALA A 29 5.55 1.29 1.21
C ALA A 29 5.44 0.99 2.70
N THR A 30 4.22 1.01 3.24
CA THR A 30 3.95 0.45 4.56
C THR A 30 4.02 -1.07 4.50
N ASN A 31 4.31 -1.73 5.62
CA ASN A 31 4.42 -3.19 5.70
C ASN A 31 3.16 -3.89 5.16
N VAL A 32 1.98 -3.42 5.55
CA VAL A 32 0.70 -3.96 5.07
C VAL A 32 0.53 -3.78 3.56
N ALA A 33 0.89 -2.60 3.05
CA ALA A 33 0.76 -2.31 1.63
C ALA A 33 1.81 -3.06 0.78
N ALA A 34 2.96 -3.39 1.36
CA ALA A 34 4.01 -4.16 0.72
C ALA A 34 3.67 -5.66 0.62
N ARG A 35 2.77 -6.18 1.45
CA ARG A 35 2.29 -7.56 1.33
C ARG A 35 1.49 -7.73 0.04
N GLY A 36 1.79 -8.77 -0.72
CA GLY A 36 1.13 -9.06 -1.99
C GLY A 36 1.58 -8.19 -3.17
N ILE A 37 2.63 -7.38 -3.02
CA ILE A 37 3.24 -6.73 -4.17
C ILE A 37 4.12 -7.77 -4.90
N HIS A 38 3.80 -8.00 -6.17
CA HIS A 38 4.65 -8.77 -7.07
C HIS A 38 5.67 -7.84 -7.74
N VAL A 39 6.67 -7.43 -6.97
CA VAL A 39 7.85 -6.70 -7.44
C VAL A 39 9.05 -7.47 -6.96
N ASP A 40 9.85 -7.93 -7.88
CA ASP A 40 11.04 -8.73 -7.64
C ASP A 40 12.22 -8.09 -8.37
N ASN A 41 13.42 -8.58 -8.16
CA ASN A 41 14.66 -8.10 -8.75
C ASN A 41 14.96 -6.62 -8.40
N LEU A 42 14.74 -6.27 -7.14
CA LEU A 42 15.13 -4.96 -6.65
C LEU A 42 16.63 -4.97 -6.31
N ASP A 43 17.34 -3.93 -6.70
CA ASP A 43 18.76 -3.75 -6.34
C ASP A 43 18.93 -3.55 -4.84
N LEU A 44 17.98 -2.84 -4.21
CA LEU A 44 18.05 -2.45 -2.81
C LEU A 44 16.68 -2.50 -2.13
N VAL A 45 16.64 -3.10 -0.95
CA VAL A 45 15.53 -3.03 0.00
C VAL A 45 15.98 -2.33 1.26
N VAL A 46 15.30 -1.25 1.65
CA VAL A 46 15.59 -0.52 2.88
C VAL A 46 14.44 -0.69 3.88
N ASN A 47 14.71 -1.32 5.01
CA ASN A 47 13.83 -1.37 6.15
C ASN A 47 14.08 -0.12 7.02
N VAL A 48 13.24 0.90 6.89
CA VAL A 48 13.31 2.10 7.74
C VAL A 48 12.94 1.75 9.18
N ASP A 49 11.89 0.95 9.35
CA ASP A 49 11.55 0.33 10.63
C ASP A 49 11.99 -1.12 10.63
N PRO A 50 12.68 -1.59 11.69
CA PRO A 50 13.04 -3.00 11.83
C PRO A 50 11.83 -3.91 11.65
N PRO A 51 12.02 -5.09 11.02
CA PRO A 51 10.96 -6.10 10.93
C PRO A 51 10.56 -6.59 12.33
N THR A 52 9.32 -7.03 12.46
CA THR A 52 8.78 -7.52 13.74
C THR A 52 9.26 -8.92 14.08
N ASP A 53 9.57 -9.73 13.07
CA ASP A 53 10.05 -11.09 13.21
C ASP A 53 10.92 -11.51 12.01
N HIS A 54 11.55 -12.68 12.11
CA HIS A 54 12.45 -13.20 11.07
C HIS A 54 11.73 -13.51 9.74
N LYS A 55 10.44 -13.91 9.77
CA LYS A 55 9.65 -14.16 8.56
C LYS A 55 9.36 -12.86 7.83
N ASP A 56 9.01 -11.81 8.57
CA ASP A 56 8.82 -10.47 8.01
C ASP A 56 10.11 -9.94 7.37
N TYR A 57 11.27 -10.16 8.03
CA TYR A 57 12.58 -9.84 7.44
C TYR A 57 12.82 -10.55 6.11
N LEU A 58 12.60 -11.86 6.08
CA LEU A 58 12.81 -12.67 4.88
C LEU A 58 11.82 -12.29 3.77
N HIS A 59 10.57 -12.00 4.11
CA HIS A 59 9.56 -11.56 3.12
C HIS A 59 9.87 -10.21 2.51
N ARG A 60 10.38 -9.26 3.30
CA ARG A 60 10.81 -7.95 2.79
C ARG A 60 12.08 -8.09 1.96
N GLY A 61 13.10 -8.78 2.48
CA GLY A 61 14.37 -9.02 1.80
C GLY A 61 14.21 -9.83 0.52
N GLY A 62 13.27 -10.78 0.49
CA GLY A 62 12.99 -11.61 -0.69
C GLY A 62 12.41 -10.85 -1.89
N ARG A 63 12.41 -9.53 -1.89
CA ARG A 63 12.15 -8.70 -3.08
C ARG A 63 13.41 -8.41 -3.88
N THR A 64 14.56 -8.70 -3.32
CA THR A 64 15.87 -8.61 -3.96
C THR A 64 16.55 -9.99 -4.01
N ALA A 65 17.68 -10.11 -4.70
CA ALA A 65 18.50 -11.32 -4.77
C ALA A 65 17.73 -12.58 -5.22
N ARG A 66 16.93 -12.49 -6.28
CA ARG A 66 16.21 -13.63 -6.85
C ARG A 66 16.91 -14.20 -8.07
N ALA A 67 16.60 -15.46 -8.38
CA ALA A 67 17.10 -16.17 -9.56
C ALA A 67 18.63 -16.22 -9.69
N GLY A 68 19.36 -16.18 -8.55
CA GLY A 68 20.81 -16.22 -8.54
C GLY A 68 21.49 -14.85 -8.67
N GLU A 69 20.71 -13.78 -8.74
CA GLU A 69 21.26 -12.42 -8.71
C GLU A 69 21.59 -11.96 -7.30
N SER A 70 22.53 -11.02 -7.19
CA SER A 70 22.88 -10.37 -5.91
C SER A 70 21.94 -9.23 -5.63
N GLY A 71 21.71 -8.95 -4.35
CA GLY A 71 20.90 -7.81 -3.92
C GLY A 71 21.25 -7.36 -2.51
N THR A 72 20.89 -6.14 -2.18
CA THR A 72 21.24 -5.53 -0.91
C THR A 72 20.01 -5.29 -0.05
N VAL A 73 20.05 -5.73 1.21
CA VAL A 73 19.05 -5.42 2.24
C VAL A 73 19.70 -4.60 3.34
N VAL A 74 19.17 -3.40 3.56
CA VAL A 74 19.60 -2.50 4.62
C VAL A 74 18.50 -2.36 5.65
N THR A 75 18.83 -2.45 6.94
CA THR A 75 17.90 -2.18 8.04
C THR A 75 18.47 -1.07 8.92
N LEU A 76 17.70 -0.01 9.08
CA LEU A 76 18.05 1.08 10.01
C LEU A 76 17.72 0.64 11.42
N VAL A 77 18.70 0.76 12.32
CA VAL A 77 18.57 0.28 13.70
C VAL A 77 19.08 1.35 14.66
N THR A 78 18.22 1.80 15.54
CA THR A 78 18.61 2.72 16.61
C THR A 78 19.35 1.97 17.73
N PRO A 79 20.13 2.65 18.59
CA PRO A 79 20.91 1.98 19.64
C PRO A 79 20.09 1.05 20.53
N HIS A 80 18.87 1.43 20.90
CA HIS A 80 18.02 0.63 21.77
C HIS A 80 17.40 -0.61 21.06
N GLN A 81 17.28 -0.59 19.73
CA GLN A 81 16.77 -1.72 18.93
C GLN A 81 17.85 -2.77 18.61
N ARG A 82 19.13 -2.48 18.84
CA ARG A 82 20.25 -3.35 18.41
C ARG A 82 20.17 -4.76 18.97
N ARG A 83 19.81 -4.91 20.25
CA ARG A 83 19.74 -6.22 20.90
C ARG A 83 18.65 -7.10 20.29
N ASP A 84 17.48 -6.53 20.06
CA ASP A 84 16.34 -7.27 19.48
C ASP A 84 16.60 -7.62 18.02
N MET A 85 17.19 -6.68 17.28
CA MET A 85 17.60 -6.95 15.90
C MET A 85 18.67 -8.05 15.81
N SER A 86 19.65 -8.07 16.71
CA SER A 86 20.65 -9.14 16.75
C SER A 86 20.02 -10.51 17.01
N ARG A 87 19.06 -10.59 17.91
CA ARG A 87 18.31 -11.84 18.18
C ARG A 87 17.50 -12.28 16.96
N LEU A 88 16.85 -11.34 16.30
CA LEU A 88 16.06 -11.60 15.09
C LEU A 88 16.97 -12.15 13.98
N MET A 89 18.12 -11.54 13.73
CA MET A 89 19.08 -12.01 12.73
C MET A 89 19.60 -13.40 13.05
N ALA A 90 19.95 -13.69 14.30
CA ALA A 90 20.36 -15.02 14.73
C ALA A 90 19.27 -16.05 14.48
N THR A 91 18.00 -15.75 14.77
CA THR A 91 16.88 -16.63 14.50
C THR A 91 16.65 -16.84 12.99
N ALA A 92 16.94 -15.85 12.18
CA ALA A 92 16.90 -15.94 10.72
C ALA A 92 18.09 -16.71 10.12
N GLY A 93 19.12 -17.05 10.91
CA GLY A 93 20.36 -17.68 10.44
C GLY A 93 21.22 -16.73 9.61
N ILE A 94 21.11 -15.41 9.83
CA ILE A 94 21.78 -14.38 9.05
C ILE A 94 22.82 -13.67 9.91
N THR A 95 24.02 -13.51 9.37
CA THR A 95 25.09 -12.69 9.96
C THR A 95 25.18 -11.36 9.20
N PRO A 96 24.55 -10.29 9.71
CA PRO A 96 24.55 -9.01 9.00
C PRO A 96 25.90 -8.29 9.19
N ARG A 97 26.29 -7.52 8.20
CA ARG A 97 27.33 -6.51 8.37
C ARG A 97 26.75 -5.31 9.12
N ILE A 98 27.38 -4.92 10.22
CA ILE A 98 26.95 -3.77 11.02
C ILE A 98 27.90 -2.60 10.75
N ALA A 99 27.34 -1.44 10.42
CA ALA A 99 28.08 -0.20 10.26
C ALA A 99 27.37 0.92 11.03
N GLN A 100 28.14 1.79 11.66
CA GLN A 100 27.61 3.05 12.19
C GLN A 100 27.84 4.11 11.12
N VAL A 101 26.78 4.77 10.70
CA VAL A 101 26.85 5.73 9.61
C VAL A 101 26.09 7.01 9.96
N ARG A 102 26.57 8.12 9.41
CA ARG A 102 25.90 9.43 9.45
C ARG A 102 25.45 9.80 8.04
N SER A 103 24.50 10.72 7.95
CA SER A 103 24.06 11.25 6.66
C SER A 103 25.25 11.83 5.88
N GLY A 104 25.36 11.46 4.60
CA GLY A 104 26.42 11.94 3.71
C GLY A 104 27.75 11.20 3.79
N GLU A 105 27.88 10.17 4.63
CA GLU A 105 29.11 9.38 4.68
C GLU A 105 29.29 8.47 3.45
N ALA A 106 30.53 8.33 3.00
CA ALA A 106 30.90 7.49 1.83
C ALA A 106 30.47 6.02 1.99
N GLU A 107 30.42 5.52 3.21
CA GLU A 107 29.95 4.16 3.52
C GLU A 107 28.49 3.96 3.13
N LEU A 108 27.62 4.96 3.34
CA LEU A 108 26.23 4.91 2.85
C LEU A 108 26.17 4.80 1.33
N THR A 109 26.94 5.64 0.64
CA THR A 109 27.03 5.60 -0.84
C THR A 109 27.51 4.21 -1.30
N ARG A 110 28.50 3.64 -0.64
CA ARG A 110 29.04 2.33 -1.00
C ARG A 110 28.03 1.19 -0.80
N ILE A 111 27.22 1.25 0.28
CA ILE A 111 26.23 0.20 0.60
C ILE A 111 24.99 0.34 -0.25
N THR A 112 24.50 1.57 -0.49
CA THR A 112 23.17 1.83 -1.04
C THR A 112 23.18 2.38 -2.46
N GLY A 113 24.34 2.79 -2.96
CA GLY A 113 24.42 3.57 -4.20
C GLY A 113 23.86 4.99 -4.08
N ALA A 114 23.58 5.45 -2.85
CA ALA A 114 23.01 6.76 -2.62
C ALA A 114 23.93 7.87 -3.14
N GLN A 115 23.33 8.83 -3.82
CA GLN A 115 24.05 10.02 -4.28
C GLN A 115 23.77 11.21 -3.37
N ALA A 116 24.65 12.21 -3.40
CA ALA A 116 24.45 13.44 -2.66
C ALA A 116 23.11 14.09 -3.09
N PRO A 117 22.36 14.70 -2.16
CA PRO A 117 21.15 15.44 -2.50
C PRO A 117 21.45 16.53 -3.54
N SER A 118 20.57 16.72 -4.51
CA SER A 118 20.72 17.74 -5.55
C SER A 118 20.73 19.17 -5.02
N GLY A 119 20.37 19.39 -3.75
CA GLY A 119 20.17 20.72 -3.17
C GLY A 119 18.93 21.46 -3.68
N VAL A 120 18.23 20.91 -4.65
CA VAL A 120 16.99 21.49 -5.19
C VAL A 120 15.80 20.98 -4.37
N PRO A 121 15.01 21.87 -3.75
CA PRO A 121 13.83 21.45 -3.00
C PRO A 121 12.84 20.70 -3.91
N VAL A 122 12.41 19.52 -3.49
CA VAL A 122 11.34 18.80 -4.17
C VAL A 122 10.01 19.43 -3.83
N THR A 123 9.39 20.11 -4.78
CA THR A 123 8.02 20.61 -4.62
C THR A 123 7.06 19.43 -4.72
N ILE A 124 6.55 18.97 -3.58
CA ILE A 124 5.49 17.96 -3.54
C ILE A 124 4.19 18.68 -3.86
N THR A 125 3.78 18.66 -5.12
CA THR A 125 2.42 19.08 -5.48
C THR A 125 1.46 18.06 -4.87
N ALA A 126 0.73 18.45 -3.84
CA ALA A 126 -0.32 17.60 -3.27
C ALA A 126 -1.27 17.24 -4.42
N PRO A 127 -1.62 15.94 -4.59
CA PRO A 127 -2.61 15.56 -5.58
C PRO A 127 -3.87 16.38 -5.31
N ALA A 128 -4.38 17.05 -6.35
CA ALA A 128 -5.62 17.80 -6.25
C ALA A 128 -6.68 16.93 -5.58
N ALA A 129 -7.27 17.39 -4.48
CA ALA A 129 -8.30 16.68 -3.78
C ALA A 129 -9.38 16.31 -4.82
N GLU A 130 -9.60 15.03 -5.04
CA GLU A 130 -10.70 14.57 -5.89
C GLU A 130 -11.98 15.17 -5.32
N ARG A 131 -12.58 16.11 -6.06
CA ARG A 131 -13.88 16.65 -5.68
C ARG A 131 -14.82 15.48 -5.54
N PRO A 132 -15.57 15.35 -4.43
CA PRO A 132 -16.56 14.29 -4.30
C PRO A 132 -17.49 14.39 -5.51
N ARG A 133 -17.60 13.32 -6.28
CA ARG A 133 -18.58 13.21 -7.37
C ARG A 133 -19.92 13.49 -6.74
N ARG A 134 -20.51 14.65 -7.02
CA ARG A 134 -21.91 14.94 -6.68
C ARG A 134 -22.72 13.82 -7.29
N GLY A 135 -23.27 12.99 -6.42
CA GLY A 135 -24.23 11.94 -6.83
C GLY A 135 -25.29 12.60 -7.68
N GLY A 136 -25.45 12.10 -8.90
CA GLY A 136 -26.53 12.53 -9.78
C GLY A 136 -27.84 12.34 -9.05
N ALA A 137 -28.55 13.41 -8.78
CA ALA A 137 -29.90 13.38 -8.29
C ALA A 137 -30.75 12.66 -9.38
N SER A 138 -31.14 11.43 -9.09
CA SER A 138 -32.15 10.75 -9.87
C SER A 138 -33.48 11.51 -9.65
N SER A 139 -33.87 12.28 -10.63
CA SER A 139 -35.19 12.86 -10.71
C SER A 139 -36.22 11.71 -10.91
N SER A 140 -36.70 11.15 -9.80
CA SER A 140 -37.88 10.28 -9.87
C SER A 140 -39.09 11.16 -10.17
N GLY A 141 -39.46 11.23 -11.44
CA GLY A 141 -40.72 11.81 -11.90
C GLY A 141 -41.89 11.11 -11.21
N ARG A 142 -42.55 11.80 -10.30
CA ARG A 142 -43.87 11.41 -9.77
C ARG A 142 -44.88 11.51 -10.90
N GLY A 143 -45.11 10.42 -11.61
CA GLY A 143 -46.26 10.22 -12.44
C GLY A 143 -47.51 10.12 -11.57
N ARG A 144 -48.26 11.21 -11.51
CA ARG A 144 -49.64 11.26 -10.98
C ARG A 144 -50.51 10.37 -11.88
N ARG A 145 -50.80 9.15 -11.46
CA ARG A 145 -51.89 8.36 -12.07
C ARG A 145 -53.14 8.56 -11.24
N SER A 146 -54.09 9.26 -11.87
CA SER A 146 -55.49 9.42 -11.51
C SER A 146 -56.18 8.05 -11.36
N ARG A 147 -56.85 7.83 -10.22
CA ARG A 147 -57.78 6.73 -9.97
C ARG A 147 -59.11 7.01 -10.69
N PRO A 148 -59.74 6.06 -11.39
CA PRO A 148 -61.14 6.09 -11.65
C PRO A 148 -61.93 5.41 -10.53
N ALA A 149 -63.01 6.07 -10.11
CA ALA A 149 -64.01 5.54 -9.21
C ALA A 149 -64.93 4.55 -9.94
N GLN A 150 -65.17 3.39 -9.34
CA GLN A 150 -66.34 2.53 -9.65
C GLN A 150 -66.73 1.86 -8.34
N ALA A 151 -67.89 2.31 -7.86
CA ALA A 151 -69.22 1.81 -7.94
C ALA A 151 -69.50 0.57 -7.10
N ARG A 152 -70.25 0.83 -6.03
CA ARG A 152 -70.91 -0.12 -5.15
C ARG A 152 -71.74 -1.13 -5.91
N ARG A 153 -71.66 -2.43 -5.53
CA ARG A 153 -72.86 -3.31 -5.54
C ARG A 153 -72.86 -4.21 -4.32
N ARG A 154 -74.03 -4.15 -3.64
CA ARG A 154 -74.45 -5.03 -2.55
C ARG A 154 -74.94 -6.35 -3.13
N SER A 155 -74.75 -7.44 -2.41
CA SER A 155 -75.73 -8.50 -2.14
C SER A 155 -75.08 -9.56 -1.25
N SER A 156 -75.53 -9.64 -0.02
CA SER A 156 -76.47 -10.64 0.56
C SER A 156 -75.84 -12.05 0.72
N ALA A 157 -75.68 -12.43 2.00
CA ALA A 157 -75.59 -13.78 2.50
C ALA A 157 -76.84 -14.62 2.15
N PRO A 158 -76.97 -15.95 2.41
CA PRO A 158 -76.59 -16.61 3.69
C PRO A 158 -76.23 -18.13 3.53
N GLY A 159 -75.94 -18.75 4.70
CA GLY A 159 -76.32 -20.10 5.05
C GLY A 159 -75.20 -21.16 5.02
N SER A 160 -74.88 -21.62 6.11
CA SER A 160 -75.29 -22.76 6.92
C SER A 160 -74.48 -24.08 6.67
N ALA A 161 -74.02 -24.59 7.79
CA ALA A 161 -73.92 -25.98 8.28
C ALA A 161 -73.02 -27.03 7.55
N ALA A 162 -72.14 -27.58 8.15
CA ALA A 162 -72.00 -28.83 8.91
C ALA A 162 -70.55 -28.94 9.39
#